data_a7d924aaf85ca553be40a89947a701b5
#
_entry.id   a7d924aaf85ca553be40a89947a701b5
#
_cell.length_a   1.000
_cell.length_b   1.000
_cell.length_c   1.000
_cell.angle_alpha   90.00
_cell.angle_beta   90.00
_cell.angle_gamma   90.00
#
_symmetry.space_group_name_H-M   'P 1'
#
loop_
_entity.id
_entity.type
_entity.pdbx_description
1 polymer ?
#
loop_
_entity_poly.entity_id
_entity_poly.type
_entity_poly.pdbx_seq_one_letter_code
_entity_poly.pdbx_strand_id
1 'polypeptide(L)'
;MEIFRRWEAIERRLPAWFERGAARVPKAAVALGGVLLVAGFAAQLALLAYQAGHDGVRPGWFSTLPYALVDDAAPFGGAHPQISFAALAFVLVQSLGLTAVVAAFVPERSRADRDAAWALVLCAAGALGAFALFAPAIGSSDMFGYVGLGLLGAHPFERPAHFFTGEYARFFASYPLRPTVYGPLWIGLNAALVSLGGTFAAKLFVLRAFGATLLLALAGLVWSLARSRALTAAVLLNPMLWLQFVVNAHNDLMAVTLVAGGVALVARRHTGWAIAAIAAAGLVKLPFLLLGVVAFGREGRGRALLSAGSAVAVCVAISAVFGGKPYLDALLTTTAQRGIDMDPVLQASKIVMALTPVFVTAYVLLKGRYPAFGGWLYPALAPILFPWYLVWAVPYALAARAGALLTLLALPLVATLVDTIYDLHVVALALFALGMAGLLAAVARQAPEALEPASG
;
A
#
# COMPACT_ATOMS: atom_id res chain seq x y z
N MET A 1 22.65 -17.05 3.42
CA MET A 1 23.60 -16.23 4.22
C MET A 1 24.19 -15.06 3.45
N GLU A 2 24.60 -15.20 2.20
CA GLU A 2 25.18 -14.11 1.41
C GLU A 2 24.19 -12.95 1.11
N ILE A 3 22.93 -13.28 0.87
CA ILE A 3 21.85 -12.29 0.70
C ILE A 3 21.72 -11.38 1.94
N PHE A 4 21.83 -11.94 3.13
CA PHE A 4 21.71 -11.17 4.36
C PHE A 4 22.89 -10.22 4.59
N ARG A 5 24.12 -10.62 4.22
CA ARG A 5 25.29 -9.72 4.25
C ARG A 5 25.14 -8.55 3.27
N ARG A 6 24.49 -8.79 2.12
CA ARG A 6 24.22 -7.74 1.13
C ARG A 6 23.17 -6.74 1.62
N TRP A 7 22.15 -7.20 2.35
CA TRP A 7 21.18 -6.30 2.99
C TRP A 7 21.79 -5.46 4.09
N GLU A 8 22.64 -6.03 4.96
CA GLU A 8 23.41 -5.25 5.93
C GLU A 8 24.28 -4.19 5.24
N ALA A 9 24.87 -4.53 4.08
CA ALA A 9 25.65 -3.56 3.30
C ALA A 9 24.78 -2.44 2.69
N ILE A 10 23.50 -2.72 2.38
CA ILE A 10 22.55 -1.71 1.89
C ILE A 10 22.06 -0.82 3.04
N GLU A 11 21.81 -1.37 4.21
CA GLU A 11 21.47 -0.58 5.40
C GLU A 11 22.63 0.31 5.83
N ARG A 12 23.87 -0.15 5.68
CA ARG A 12 25.08 0.68 5.85
C ARG A 12 25.20 1.80 4.80
N ARG A 13 24.44 1.71 3.69
CA ARG A 13 24.34 2.73 2.64
C ARG A 13 23.12 3.64 2.77
N LEU A 14 22.42 3.62 3.91
CA LEU A 14 21.57 4.76 4.27
C LEU A 14 22.40 6.03 4.08
N PRO A 15 21.86 7.09 3.49
CA PRO A 15 22.65 8.30 3.30
C PRO A 15 23.42 8.63 4.58
N ALA A 16 24.70 8.80 4.49
CA ALA A 16 25.58 8.98 5.66
C ALA A 16 25.16 10.16 6.57
N TRP A 17 24.34 11.09 6.02
CA TRP A 17 23.69 12.14 6.80
C TRP A 17 22.60 11.59 7.74
N PHE A 18 21.79 10.59 7.27
CA PHE A 18 20.77 9.98 8.12
C PHE A 18 21.43 9.17 9.25
N GLU A 19 22.45 8.38 8.94
CA GLU A 19 23.20 7.61 9.95
C GLU A 19 23.82 8.54 11.01
N ARG A 20 24.52 9.60 10.57
CA ARG A 20 25.09 10.58 11.48
C ARG A 20 24.04 11.34 12.29
N GLY A 21 22.91 11.69 11.69
CA GLY A 21 21.80 12.32 12.39
C GLY A 21 21.15 11.37 13.40
N ALA A 22 20.88 10.15 12.98
CA ALA A 22 20.24 9.12 13.79
C ALA A 22 21.08 8.70 15.00
N ALA A 23 22.41 8.61 14.86
CA ALA A 23 23.32 8.31 15.98
C ALA A 23 23.26 9.36 17.09
N ARG A 24 22.92 10.62 16.76
CA ARG A 24 22.81 11.75 17.70
C ARG A 24 21.44 11.86 18.37
N VAL A 25 20.43 11.11 17.94
CA VAL A 25 19.09 11.17 18.55
C VAL A 25 19.15 10.71 20.01
N PRO A 26 18.81 11.53 21.01
CA PRO A 26 18.84 11.12 22.40
C PRO A 26 17.87 9.97 22.70
N LYS A 27 18.17 9.14 23.72
CA LYS A 27 17.25 8.06 24.16
C LYS A 27 15.87 8.62 24.53
N ALA A 28 15.84 9.76 25.20
CA ALA A 28 14.60 10.45 25.55
C ALA A 28 13.78 10.82 24.30
N ALA A 29 14.43 11.23 23.21
CA ALA A 29 13.75 11.54 21.95
C ALA A 29 13.19 10.28 21.28
N VAL A 30 13.82 9.12 21.42
CA VAL A 30 13.28 7.82 20.94
C VAL A 30 12.01 7.45 21.72
N ALA A 31 12.05 7.56 23.06
CA ALA A 31 10.87 7.30 23.90
C ALA A 31 9.74 8.29 23.59
N LEU A 32 10.06 9.59 23.52
CA LEU A 32 9.10 10.64 23.14
C LEU A 32 8.52 10.37 21.74
N GLY A 33 9.35 9.94 20.79
CA GLY A 33 8.94 9.58 19.44
C GLY A 33 7.87 8.49 19.42
N GLY A 34 8.02 7.45 20.25
CA GLY A 34 6.99 6.42 20.41
C GLY A 34 5.67 6.95 20.97
N VAL A 35 5.75 7.83 21.98
CA VAL A 35 4.56 8.49 22.54
C VAL A 35 3.87 9.39 21.51
N LEU A 36 4.64 10.23 20.81
CA LEU A 36 4.11 11.15 19.78
C LEU A 36 3.46 10.39 18.63
N LEU A 37 4.04 9.25 18.24
CA LEU A 37 3.47 8.40 17.19
C LEU A 37 2.09 7.87 17.59
N VAL A 38 1.98 7.27 18.76
CA VAL A 38 0.72 6.66 19.25
C VAL A 38 -0.32 7.75 19.56
N ALA A 39 0.08 8.82 20.27
CA ALA A 39 -0.82 9.92 20.60
C ALA A 39 -1.29 10.67 19.35
N GLY A 40 -0.38 10.91 18.39
CA GLY A 40 -0.72 11.53 17.11
C GLY A 40 -1.70 10.67 16.30
N PHE A 41 -1.54 9.35 16.29
CA PHE A 41 -2.48 8.44 15.62
C PHE A 41 -3.85 8.45 16.29
N ALA A 42 -3.90 8.37 17.62
CA ALA A 42 -5.16 8.46 18.37
C ALA A 42 -5.86 9.81 18.14
N ALA A 43 -5.11 10.92 18.13
CA ALA A 43 -5.64 12.25 17.86
C ALA A 43 -6.15 12.38 16.41
N GLN A 44 -5.46 11.78 15.43
CA GLN A 44 -5.92 11.73 14.04
C GLN A 44 -7.25 10.97 13.93
N LEU A 45 -7.38 9.80 14.58
CA LEU A 45 -8.64 9.06 14.60
C LEU A 45 -9.76 9.87 15.29
N ALA A 46 -9.45 10.59 16.37
CA ALA A 46 -10.42 11.46 17.05
C ALA A 46 -10.86 12.63 16.16
N LEU A 47 -9.93 13.23 15.39
CA LEU A 47 -10.25 14.29 14.44
C LEU A 47 -11.17 13.79 13.33
N LEU A 48 -10.89 12.64 12.75
CA LEU A 48 -11.73 12.02 11.72
C LEU A 48 -13.13 11.70 12.28
N ALA A 49 -13.18 11.18 13.52
CA ALA A 49 -14.44 10.94 14.20
C ALA A 49 -15.24 12.22 14.49
N TYR A 50 -14.55 13.29 14.87
CA TYR A 50 -15.17 14.62 15.08
C TYR A 50 -15.73 15.20 13.77
N GLN A 51 -14.98 15.10 12.69
CA GLN A 51 -15.42 15.53 11.36
C GLN A 51 -16.67 14.78 10.93
N ALA A 52 -16.65 13.45 11.02
CA ALA A 52 -17.82 12.63 10.72
C ALA A 52 -19.05 13.05 11.56
N GLY A 53 -18.84 13.43 12.82
CA GLY A 53 -19.90 13.94 13.71
C GLY A 53 -20.48 15.30 13.29
N HIS A 54 -19.66 16.17 12.71
CA HIS A 54 -20.10 17.48 12.18
C HIS A 54 -20.96 17.33 10.94
N ASP A 55 -20.67 16.34 10.12
CA ASP A 55 -21.43 16.01 8.89
C ASP A 55 -22.74 15.25 9.20
N GLY A 56 -23.22 15.31 10.45
CA GLY A 56 -24.45 14.64 10.88
C GLY A 56 -24.28 13.18 11.30
N VAL A 57 -23.05 12.70 11.30
CA VAL A 57 -22.67 11.34 11.65
C VAL A 57 -22.11 11.34 13.07
N ARG A 58 -22.73 10.60 14.01
CA ARG A 58 -22.22 10.48 15.39
C ARG A 58 -21.34 9.25 15.53
N PRO A 59 -20.01 9.36 15.48
CA PRO A 59 -19.13 8.23 15.74
C PRO A 59 -19.13 7.92 17.22
N GLY A 60 -19.60 6.73 17.60
CA GLY A 60 -19.33 6.18 18.91
C GLY A 60 -17.96 5.49 18.87
N TRP A 61 -17.05 5.85 19.76
CA TRP A 61 -15.89 5.02 20.03
C TRP A 61 -16.38 3.62 20.39
N PHE A 62 -15.81 2.61 19.76
CA PHE A 62 -16.25 1.22 19.88
C PHE A 62 -17.64 0.90 19.30
N SER A 63 -18.33 1.88 18.72
CA SER A 63 -19.52 1.60 17.95
C SER A 63 -19.09 1.06 16.59
N THR A 64 -19.55 -0.09 16.29
CA THR A 64 -19.30 -0.80 15.04
C THR A 64 -20.39 -0.56 14.02
N LEU A 65 -21.34 0.33 14.35
CA LEU A 65 -22.35 0.73 13.39
C LEU A 65 -21.71 1.64 12.34
N PRO A 66 -21.95 1.36 11.06
CA PRO A 66 -21.52 2.24 10.00
C PRO A 66 -22.23 3.56 10.20
N TYR A 67 -21.45 4.58 10.42
CA TYR A 67 -21.94 5.93 10.32
C TYR A 67 -22.27 6.22 8.89
N ALA A 68 -23.28 7.07 8.70
CA ALA A 68 -23.75 7.47 7.41
C ALA A 68 -22.56 7.67 6.48
N LEU A 69 -22.66 7.12 5.33
CA LEU A 69 -21.72 7.20 4.25
C LEU A 69 -21.27 8.64 4.16
N VAL A 70 -20.07 8.91 4.64
CA VAL A 70 -19.41 10.16 4.35
C VAL A 70 -19.33 10.19 2.84
N ASP A 71 -19.91 11.19 2.25
CA ASP A 71 -19.93 11.38 0.80
C ASP A 71 -18.51 11.17 0.29
N ASP A 72 -18.32 10.33 -0.71
CA ASP A 72 -17.00 9.90 -1.20
C ASP A 72 -16.06 11.07 -1.61
N ALA A 73 -16.58 12.28 -1.57
CA ALA A 73 -15.89 13.50 -1.97
C ALA A 73 -14.81 13.96 -1.00
N ALA A 74 -14.75 13.48 0.26
CA ALA A 74 -13.80 14.05 1.20
C ALA A 74 -13.40 13.11 2.35
N PRO A 75 -12.59 12.06 2.14
CA PRO A 75 -12.05 11.25 3.22
C PRO A 75 -11.16 12.06 4.19
N PHE A 76 -10.76 13.28 3.82
CA PHE A 76 -9.95 14.20 4.63
C PHE A 76 -10.42 15.66 4.56
N GLY A 77 -11.70 15.90 4.28
CA GLY A 77 -12.31 17.20 4.50
C GLY A 77 -12.01 18.26 3.47
N GLY A 78 -12.24 17.98 2.20
CA GLY A 78 -12.20 19.00 1.14
C GLY A 78 -13.10 20.22 1.39
N ALA A 79 -14.03 20.11 2.35
CA ALA A 79 -14.88 21.22 2.76
C ALA A 79 -14.29 22.10 3.90
N HIS A 80 -13.25 21.63 4.63
CA HIS A 80 -12.74 22.33 5.81
C HIS A 80 -11.21 22.41 5.83
N PRO A 81 -10.59 23.48 5.27
CA PRO A 81 -9.12 23.64 5.23
C PRO A 81 -8.44 23.51 6.60
N GLN A 82 -9.12 23.92 7.67
CA GLN A 82 -8.60 23.83 9.04
C GLN A 82 -8.40 22.37 9.51
N ILE A 83 -9.29 21.47 9.10
CA ILE A 83 -9.20 20.04 9.43
C ILE A 83 -8.06 19.40 8.64
N SER A 84 -7.89 19.78 7.37
CA SER A 84 -6.78 19.31 6.54
C SER A 84 -5.41 19.72 7.11
N PHE A 85 -5.28 20.96 7.62
CA PHE A 85 -4.06 21.41 8.30
C PHE A 85 -3.81 20.65 9.61
N ALA A 86 -4.84 20.39 10.42
CA ALA A 86 -4.71 19.61 11.64
C ALA A 86 -4.31 18.17 11.34
N ALA A 87 -4.92 17.53 10.33
CA ALA A 87 -4.55 16.19 9.89
C ALA A 87 -3.09 16.14 9.42
N LEU A 88 -2.64 17.12 8.63
CA LEU A 88 -1.24 17.24 8.21
C LEU A 88 -0.31 17.37 9.42
N ALA A 89 -0.65 18.21 10.40
CA ALA A 89 0.14 18.38 11.62
C ALA A 89 0.28 17.07 12.39
N PHE A 90 -0.80 16.29 12.55
CA PHE A 90 -0.74 14.97 13.19
C PHE A 90 0.15 13.98 12.41
N VAL A 91 0.05 13.97 11.09
CA VAL A 91 0.92 13.11 10.26
C VAL A 91 2.37 13.52 10.35
N LEU A 92 2.68 14.81 10.41
CA LEU A 92 4.05 15.30 10.64
C LEU A 92 4.59 14.83 12.00
N VAL A 93 3.80 14.97 13.06
CA VAL A 93 4.16 14.50 14.41
C VAL A 93 4.41 13.00 14.42
N GLN A 94 3.52 12.21 13.79
CA GLN A 94 3.67 10.76 13.66
C GLN A 94 4.92 10.39 12.86
N SER A 95 5.19 11.08 11.76
CA SER A 95 6.35 10.83 10.90
C SER A 95 7.67 11.15 11.62
N LEU A 96 7.71 12.22 12.41
CA LEU A 96 8.85 12.54 13.28
C LEU A 96 9.03 11.47 14.35
N GLY A 97 7.94 11.03 14.99
CA GLY A 97 7.94 9.96 15.96
C GLY A 97 8.47 8.64 15.39
N LEU A 98 7.95 8.25 14.23
CA LEU A 98 8.41 7.07 13.47
C LEU A 98 9.92 7.16 13.18
N THR A 99 10.37 8.29 12.65
CA THR A 99 11.77 8.51 12.30
C THR A 99 12.67 8.43 13.54
N ALA A 100 12.25 9.04 14.66
CA ALA A 100 13.00 9.00 15.92
C ALA A 100 13.13 7.56 16.47
N VAL A 101 12.08 6.76 16.44
CA VAL A 101 12.12 5.35 16.88
C VAL A 101 12.98 4.51 15.96
N VAL A 102 12.86 4.68 14.64
CA VAL A 102 13.66 3.94 13.65
C VAL A 102 15.15 4.30 13.78
N ALA A 103 15.47 5.55 14.11
CA ALA A 103 16.84 6.00 14.37
C ALA A 103 17.52 5.27 15.56
N ALA A 104 16.77 4.63 16.45
CA ALA A 104 17.33 3.82 17.52
C ALA A 104 18.04 2.54 17.04
N PHE A 105 17.81 2.12 15.79
CA PHE A 105 18.36 0.88 15.24
C PHE A 105 19.61 1.07 14.39
N VAL A 106 20.20 2.25 14.39
CA VAL A 106 21.49 2.47 13.72
C VAL A 106 22.61 1.66 14.39
N PRO A 107 23.62 1.20 13.63
CA PRO A 107 24.67 0.29 14.12
C PRO A 107 25.47 0.82 15.30
N GLU A 108 25.65 2.15 15.40
CA GLU A 108 26.45 2.82 16.43
C GLU A 108 25.85 2.72 17.84
N ARG A 109 24.58 2.34 17.97
CA ARG A 109 23.94 2.19 19.28
C ARG A 109 24.28 0.87 19.94
N SER A 110 24.32 0.87 21.27
CA SER A 110 24.55 -0.34 22.07
C SER A 110 23.43 -1.38 21.80
N ARG A 111 23.77 -2.65 22.03
CA ARG A 111 22.76 -3.74 21.89
C ARG A 111 21.61 -3.52 22.87
N ALA A 112 21.91 -3.14 24.13
CA ALA A 112 20.90 -2.88 25.15
C ALA A 112 19.91 -1.76 24.73
N ASP A 113 20.42 -0.68 24.12
CA ASP A 113 19.56 0.40 23.61
C ASP A 113 18.67 -0.05 22.47
N ARG A 114 19.19 -0.88 21.56
CA ARG A 114 18.39 -1.44 20.47
C ARG A 114 17.34 -2.44 20.95
N ASP A 115 17.63 -3.20 22.00
CA ASP A 115 16.67 -4.14 22.59
C ASP A 115 15.56 -3.38 23.35
N ALA A 116 15.89 -2.32 24.07
CA ALA A 116 14.91 -1.43 24.70
C ALA A 116 14.02 -0.72 23.68
N ALA A 117 14.62 -0.22 22.58
CA ALA A 117 13.86 0.36 21.47
C ALA A 117 12.94 -0.67 20.79
N TRP A 118 13.36 -1.94 20.71
CA TRP A 118 12.53 -2.99 20.15
C TRP A 118 11.31 -3.29 21.03
N ALA A 119 11.46 -3.30 22.35
CA ALA A 119 10.33 -3.39 23.28
C ALA A 119 9.34 -2.23 23.09
N LEU A 120 9.85 -1.00 22.94
CA LEU A 120 9.02 0.17 22.62
C LEU A 120 8.26 -0.01 21.30
N VAL A 121 8.91 -0.53 20.24
CA VAL A 121 8.26 -0.83 18.95
C VAL A 121 7.10 -1.79 19.14
N LEU A 122 7.28 -2.88 19.89
CA LEU A 122 6.22 -3.86 20.11
C LEU A 122 5.04 -3.27 20.90
N CYS A 123 5.34 -2.48 21.97
CA CYS A 123 4.30 -1.78 22.73
C CYS A 123 3.53 -0.77 21.88
N ALA A 124 4.24 0.06 21.11
CA ALA A 124 3.62 1.05 20.23
C ALA A 124 2.79 0.41 19.11
N ALA A 125 3.31 -0.66 18.47
CA ALA A 125 2.59 -1.41 17.45
C ALA A 125 1.32 -2.07 18.04
N GLY A 126 1.40 -2.62 19.26
CA GLY A 126 0.24 -3.15 19.98
C GLY A 126 -0.81 -2.07 20.24
N ALA A 127 -0.40 -0.87 20.66
CA ALA A 127 -1.31 0.26 20.87
C ALA A 127 -1.95 0.74 19.56
N LEU A 128 -1.15 0.91 18.48
CA LEU A 128 -1.66 1.26 17.15
C LEU A 128 -2.67 0.21 16.65
N GLY A 129 -2.36 -1.07 16.84
CA GLY A 129 -3.24 -2.17 16.48
C GLY A 129 -4.56 -2.15 17.26
N ALA A 130 -4.51 -1.92 18.56
CA ALA A 130 -5.71 -1.78 19.38
C ALA A 130 -6.57 -0.60 18.92
N PHE A 131 -5.97 0.59 18.74
CA PHE A 131 -6.70 1.76 18.22
C PHE A 131 -7.28 1.50 16.82
N ALA A 132 -6.53 0.88 15.91
CA ALA A 132 -6.99 0.62 14.55
C ALA A 132 -8.12 -0.40 14.47
N LEU A 133 -8.07 -1.48 15.25
CA LEU A 133 -9.09 -2.53 15.27
C LEU A 133 -10.44 -2.01 15.80
N PHE A 134 -10.39 -1.15 16.82
CA PHE A 134 -11.58 -0.61 17.47
C PHE A 134 -11.95 0.82 17.06
N ALA A 135 -11.25 1.38 16.07
CA ALA A 135 -11.58 2.69 15.51
C ALA A 135 -13.02 2.72 14.97
N PRO A 136 -13.68 3.89 14.98
CA PRO A 136 -14.90 4.08 14.21
C PRO A 136 -14.68 3.74 12.74
N ALA A 137 -15.76 3.43 12.03
CA ALA A 137 -15.71 3.20 10.58
C ALA A 137 -15.68 4.57 9.85
N ILE A 138 -14.48 5.14 9.74
CA ILE A 138 -14.23 6.48 9.24
C ILE A 138 -13.11 6.45 8.19
N GLY A 139 -13.19 7.31 7.20
CA GLY A 139 -12.09 7.58 6.27
C GLY A 139 -12.17 6.88 4.92
N SER A 140 -12.95 5.83 4.73
CA SER A 140 -13.20 5.23 3.41
C SER A 140 -14.48 4.42 3.39
N SER A 141 -15.24 4.54 2.30
CA SER A 141 -16.42 3.72 2.03
C SER A 141 -16.09 2.32 1.49
N ASP A 142 -14.85 2.07 1.06
CA ASP A 142 -14.45 0.81 0.43
C ASP A 142 -14.71 -0.42 1.31
N MET A 143 -14.52 -0.29 2.63
CA MET A 143 -14.80 -1.40 3.55
C MET A 143 -16.29 -1.82 3.53
N PHE A 144 -17.21 -0.86 3.35
CA PHE A 144 -18.64 -1.16 3.20
C PHE A 144 -18.87 -1.88 1.87
N GLY A 145 -18.23 -1.41 0.80
CA GLY A 145 -18.22 -2.06 -0.49
C GLY A 145 -17.74 -3.52 -0.41
N TYR A 146 -16.69 -3.79 0.37
CA TYR A 146 -16.22 -5.17 0.57
C TYR A 146 -17.24 -6.03 1.31
N VAL A 147 -17.91 -5.51 2.33
CA VAL A 147 -19.01 -6.24 2.97
C VAL A 147 -20.12 -6.54 1.96
N GLY A 148 -20.50 -5.54 1.14
CA GLY A 148 -21.49 -5.71 0.08
C GLY A 148 -21.09 -6.79 -0.93
N LEU A 149 -19.88 -6.72 -1.45
CA LEU A 149 -19.33 -7.73 -2.37
C LEU A 149 -19.31 -9.13 -1.76
N GLY A 150 -18.95 -9.25 -0.47
CA GLY A 150 -18.97 -10.52 0.24
C GLY A 150 -20.38 -11.10 0.42
N LEU A 151 -21.39 -10.25 0.55
CA LEU A 151 -22.79 -10.67 0.63
C LEU A 151 -23.40 -11.10 -0.69
N LEU A 152 -22.81 -10.70 -1.83
CA LEU A 152 -23.27 -11.11 -3.17
C LEU A 152 -23.00 -12.60 -3.48
N GLY A 153 -22.11 -13.24 -2.76
CA GLY A 153 -21.81 -14.66 -2.93
C GLY A 153 -21.32 -15.00 -4.33
N ALA A 154 -22.13 -15.67 -5.13
CA ALA A 154 -21.76 -16.16 -6.47
C ALA A 154 -21.87 -15.12 -7.60
N HIS A 155 -22.42 -13.92 -7.33
CA HIS A 155 -22.71 -12.89 -8.35
C HIS A 155 -21.86 -11.60 -8.23
N PRO A 156 -20.55 -11.68 -7.93
CA PRO A 156 -19.77 -10.50 -7.58
C PRO A 156 -19.47 -9.57 -8.76
N PHE A 157 -19.61 -10.07 -10.00
CA PHE A 157 -19.31 -9.32 -11.22
C PHE A 157 -20.58 -8.76 -11.89
N GLU A 158 -21.76 -9.06 -11.34
CA GLU A 158 -23.03 -8.49 -11.77
C GLU A 158 -23.31 -7.18 -11.01
N ARG A 159 -24.20 -6.34 -11.56
CA ARG A 159 -24.63 -5.12 -10.84
C ARG A 159 -25.38 -5.49 -9.57
N PRO A 160 -24.90 -5.09 -8.40
CA PRO A 160 -25.46 -5.53 -7.13
C PRO A 160 -26.73 -4.79 -6.68
N ALA A 161 -27.25 -3.83 -7.48
CA ALA A 161 -28.32 -2.93 -7.05
C ALA A 161 -29.56 -3.62 -6.44
N HIS A 162 -29.89 -4.78 -6.95
CA HIS A 162 -31.07 -5.54 -6.52
C HIS A 162 -30.80 -6.52 -5.36
N PHE A 163 -29.54 -6.68 -4.97
CA PHE A 163 -29.16 -7.54 -3.84
C PHE A 163 -29.18 -6.82 -2.50
N PHE A 164 -29.11 -5.49 -2.50
CA PHE A 164 -29.09 -4.71 -1.27
C PHE A 164 -30.51 -4.31 -0.88
N THR A 165 -31.11 -5.11 -0.01
CA THR A 165 -32.46 -4.87 0.54
C THR A 165 -32.40 -4.78 2.07
N GLY A 166 -33.47 -4.29 2.68
CA GLY A 166 -33.60 -4.22 4.13
C GLY A 166 -32.57 -3.27 4.78
N GLU A 167 -32.01 -3.70 5.91
CA GLU A 167 -31.09 -2.89 6.70
C GLU A 167 -29.78 -2.54 6.00
N TYR A 168 -29.34 -3.36 5.05
CA TYR A 168 -28.10 -3.14 4.29
C TYR A 168 -28.23 -2.10 3.19
N ALA A 169 -29.43 -1.88 2.64
CA ALA A 169 -29.63 -0.93 1.54
C ALA A 169 -29.10 0.47 1.88
N ARG A 170 -29.31 0.92 3.12
CA ARG A 170 -28.85 2.24 3.60
C ARG A 170 -27.32 2.40 3.60
N PHE A 171 -26.56 1.29 3.72
CA PHE A 171 -25.10 1.31 3.76
C PHE A 171 -24.47 1.35 2.37
N PHE A 172 -25.24 0.99 1.36
CA PHE A 172 -24.78 0.92 -0.03
C PHE A 172 -25.46 1.94 -0.93
N ALA A 173 -26.33 2.79 -0.39
CA ALA A 173 -27.11 3.77 -1.16
C ALA A 173 -26.20 4.75 -1.94
N SER A 174 -25.06 5.13 -1.38
CA SER A 174 -24.06 5.99 -2.02
C SER A 174 -22.88 5.23 -2.63
N TYR A 175 -22.78 3.91 -2.43
CA TYR A 175 -21.73 3.13 -3.08
C TYR A 175 -22.10 2.93 -4.56
N PRO A 176 -21.15 3.23 -5.48
CA PRO A 176 -21.48 3.10 -6.91
C PRO A 176 -21.81 1.66 -7.23
N LEU A 177 -23.02 1.45 -7.74
CA LEU A 177 -23.56 0.14 -8.17
C LEU A 177 -22.85 -0.31 -9.47
N ARG A 178 -21.54 -0.39 -9.43
CA ARG A 178 -20.71 -0.81 -10.56
C ARG A 178 -20.23 -2.23 -10.34
N PRO A 179 -20.05 -3.00 -11.42
CA PRO A 179 -19.39 -4.29 -11.33
C PRO A 179 -18.02 -4.14 -10.72
N THR A 180 -17.63 -5.11 -9.90
CA THR A 180 -16.30 -5.07 -9.25
C THR A 180 -15.18 -5.30 -10.26
N VAL A 181 -14.07 -4.60 -10.08
CA VAL A 181 -12.81 -4.81 -10.83
C VAL A 181 -11.80 -5.65 -10.05
N TYR A 182 -12.17 -6.06 -8.83
CA TYR A 182 -11.30 -6.93 -8.03
C TYR A 182 -11.25 -8.33 -8.61
N GLY A 183 -10.07 -8.95 -8.52
CA GLY A 183 -9.86 -10.29 -9.06
C GLY A 183 -10.55 -11.39 -8.25
N PRO A 184 -10.71 -12.57 -8.86
CA PRO A 184 -11.49 -13.67 -8.28
C PRO A 184 -10.94 -14.18 -6.94
N LEU A 185 -9.64 -14.08 -6.68
CA LEU A 185 -9.07 -14.47 -5.39
C LEU A 185 -9.57 -13.57 -4.25
N TRP A 186 -9.58 -12.23 -4.49
CA TRP A 186 -10.12 -11.33 -3.49
C TRP A 186 -11.61 -11.57 -3.27
N ILE A 187 -12.38 -11.74 -4.34
CA ILE A 187 -13.83 -11.95 -4.23
C ILE A 187 -14.14 -13.21 -3.40
N GLY A 188 -13.49 -14.33 -3.68
CA GLY A 188 -13.71 -15.57 -2.93
C GLY A 188 -13.29 -15.45 -1.47
N LEU A 189 -12.12 -14.86 -1.21
CA LEU A 189 -11.63 -14.65 0.15
C LEU A 189 -12.49 -13.67 0.93
N ASN A 190 -12.89 -12.56 0.30
CA ASN A 190 -13.75 -11.56 0.91
C ASN A 190 -15.11 -12.14 1.30
N ALA A 191 -15.72 -12.97 0.44
CA ALA A 191 -16.95 -13.69 0.76
C ALA A 191 -16.77 -14.60 1.98
N ALA A 192 -15.66 -15.34 2.06
CA ALA A 192 -15.34 -16.16 3.21
C ALA A 192 -15.14 -15.34 4.48
N LEU A 193 -14.39 -14.21 4.42
CA LEU A 193 -14.18 -13.33 5.57
C LEU A 193 -15.50 -12.73 6.07
N VAL A 194 -16.32 -12.22 5.16
CA VAL A 194 -17.63 -11.60 5.49
C VAL A 194 -18.59 -12.63 6.10
N SER A 195 -18.52 -13.90 5.71
CA SER A 195 -19.34 -14.97 6.27
C SER A 195 -19.02 -15.30 7.75
N LEU A 196 -17.80 -14.98 8.22
CA LEU A 196 -17.41 -15.18 9.62
C LEU A 196 -18.07 -14.20 10.58
N GLY A 197 -18.56 -13.06 10.11
CA GLY A 197 -19.22 -12.05 10.94
C GLY A 197 -20.74 -12.24 10.94
N GLY A 198 -21.36 -12.43 12.10
CA GLY A 198 -22.82 -12.53 12.24
C GLY A 198 -23.55 -11.20 12.06
N THR A 199 -22.93 -10.09 12.50
CA THR A 199 -23.45 -8.74 12.35
C THR A 199 -22.61 -7.92 11.38
N PHE A 200 -23.14 -6.80 10.90
CA PHE A 200 -22.36 -5.89 10.03
C PHE A 200 -21.07 -5.44 10.72
N ALA A 201 -21.15 -5.09 11.97
CA ALA A 201 -20.05 -4.74 12.83
C ALA A 201 -18.97 -5.83 12.93
N ALA A 202 -19.40 -7.07 13.16
CA ALA A 202 -18.49 -8.20 13.21
C ALA A 202 -17.81 -8.44 11.85
N LYS A 203 -18.49 -8.19 10.73
CA LYS A 203 -17.92 -8.28 9.39
C LYS A 203 -16.81 -7.24 9.19
N LEU A 204 -17.03 -5.99 9.59
CA LEU A 204 -15.99 -4.94 9.55
C LEU A 204 -14.80 -5.30 10.43
N PHE A 205 -15.05 -5.81 11.65
CA PHE A 205 -13.98 -6.24 12.55
C PHE A 205 -13.14 -7.37 11.94
N VAL A 206 -13.77 -8.35 11.28
CA VAL A 206 -13.08 -9.46 10.60
C VAL A 206 -12.17 -8.91 9.48
N LEU A 207 -12.66 -7.97 8.67
CA LEU A 207 -11.85 -7.35 7.61
C LEU A 207 -10.65 -6.59 8.19
N ARG A 208 -10.83 -5.85 9.29
CA ARG A 208 -9.74 -5.16 10.00
C ARG A 208 -8.73 -6.13 10.61
N ALA A 209 -9.20 -7.18 11.26
CA ALA A 209 -8.34 -8.22 11.82
C ALA A 209 -7.51 -8.90 10.72
N PHE A 210 -8.11 -9.14 9.55
CA PHE A 210 -7.41 -9.62 8.37
C PHE A 210 -6.34 -8.62 7.90
N GLY A 211 -6.66 -7.33 7.81
CA GLY A 211 -5.70 -6.26 7.49
C GLY A 211 -4.52 -6.22 8.47
N ALA A 212 -4.78 -6.30 9.77
CA ALA A 212 -3.74 -6.37 10.80
C ALA A 212 -2.86 -7.62 10.64
N THR A 213 -3.46 -8.77 10.34
CA THR A 213 -2.71 -10.02 10.06
C THR A 213 -1.79 -9.86 8.85
N LEU A 214 -2.26 -9.23 7.78
CA LEU A 214 -1.44 -8.95 6.59
C LEU A 214 -0.29 -7.98 6.90
N LEU A 215 -0.52 -6.96 7.73
CA LEU A 215 0.53 -6.04 8.16
C LEU A 215 1.62 -6.74 8.96
N LEU A 216 1.24 -7.62 9.87
CA LEU A 216 2.19 -8.46 10.62
C LEU A 216 2.93 -9.44 9.70
N ALA A 217 2.24 -10.03 8.73
CA ALA A 217 2.85 -10.90 7.71
C ALA A 217 3.86 -10.12 6.86
N LEU A 218 3.53 -8.90 6.41
CA LEU A 218 4.46 -8.04 5.69
C LEU A 218 5.70 -7.71 6.54
N ALA A 219 5.52 -7.37 7.82
CA ALA A 219 6.64 -7.13 8.73
C ALA A 219 7.51 -8.38 8.90
N GLY A 220 6.91 -9.56 9.02
CA GLY A 220 7.61 -10.85 9.06
C GLY A 220 8.39 -11.14 7.77
N LEU A 221 7.82 -10.85 6.61
CA LEU A 221 8.50 -10.96 5.31
C LEU A 221 9.68 -10.01 5.21
N VAL A 222 9.51 -8.74 5.60
CA VAL A 222 10.59 -7.75 5.63
C VAL A 222 11.71 -8.19 6.57
N TRP A 223 11.37 -8.66 7.77
CA TRP A 223 12.35 -9.26 8.68
C TRP A 223 13.07 -10.44 8.06
N SER A 224 12.34 -11.34 7.43
CA SER A 224 12.92 -12.54 6.82
C SER A 224 13.83 -12.25 5.63
N LEU A 225 13.56 -11.15 4.90
CA LEU A 225 14.35 -10.69 3.75
C LEU A 225 15.59 -9.90 4.18
N ALA A 226 15.42 -8.95 5.09
CA ALA A 226 16.43 -7.94 5.40
C ALA A 226 17.16 -8.18 6.73
N ARG A 227 16.55 -8.92 7.67
CA ARG A 227 17.05 -9.05 9.05
C ARG A 227 17.28 -7.71 9.74
N SER A 228 16.50 -6.70 9.36
CA SER A 228 16.63 -5.33 9.78
C SER A 228 15.53 -4.94 10.76
N ARG A 229 15.93 -4.59 11.99
CA ARG A 229 15.01 -4.04 12.99
C ARG A 229 14.45 -2.69 12.55
N ALA A 230 15.24 -1.87 11.87
CA ALA A 230 14.85 -0.56 11.38
C ALA A 230 13.71 -0.68 10.34
N LEU A 231 13.88 -1.54 9.32
CA LEU A 231 12.85 -1.79 8.30
C LEU A 231 11.60 -2.41 8.90
N THR A 232 11.76 -3.39 9.79
CA THR A 232 10.60 -4.04 10.43
C THR A 232 9.85 -3.07 11.33
N ALA A 233 10.55 -2.24 12.10
CA ALA A 233 9.94 -1.16 12.88
C ALA A 233 9.22 -0.14 11.99
N ALA A 234 9.82 0.24 10.85
CA ALA A 234 9.22 1.15 9.90
C ALA A 234 7.92 0.61 9.27
N VAL A 235 7.76 -0.72 9.15
CA VAL A 235 6.48 -1.35 8.75
C VAL A 235 5.50 -1.36 9.92
N LEU A 236 5.92 -1.88 11.09
CA LEU A 236 5.03 -2.07 12.25
C LEU A 236 4.50 -0.75 12.82
N LEU A 237 5.28 0.31 12.73
CA LEU A 237 4.94 1.62 13.28
C LEU A 237 4.43 2.61 12.23
N ASN A 238 4.28 2.20 10.96
CA ASN A 238 3.83 3.12 9.92
C ASN A 238 2.35 3.49 10.12
N PRO A 239 2.03 4.74 10.48
CA PRO A 239 0.65 5.13 10.76
C PRO A 239 -0.25 5.06 9.54
N MET A 240 0.29 5.30 8.35
CA MET A 240 -0.44 5.18 7.09
C MET A 240 -0.87 3.74 6.84
N LEU A 241 0.00 2.75 7.15
CA LEU A 241 -0.35 1.33 6.98
C LEU A 241 -1.47 0.92 7.95
N TRP A 242 -1.42 1.37 9.20
CA TRP A 242 -2.50 1.12 10.16
C TRP A 242 -3.81 1.79 9.75
N LEU A 243 -3.76 3.06 9.34
CA LEU A 243 -4.96 3.81 8.94
C LEU A 243 -5.60 3.21 7.69
N GLN A 244 -4.84 3.02 6.63
CA GLN A 244 -5.40 2.63 5.34
C GLN A 244 -5.76 1.15 5.26
N PHE A 245 -4.99 0.29 5.91
CA PHE A 245 -5.14 -1.16 5.70
C PHE A 245 -5.75 -1.90 6.90
N VAL A 246 -5.79 -1.27 8.07
CA VAL A 246 -6.49 -1.84 9.21
C VAL A 246 -7.77 -1.05 9.48
N VAL A 247 -7.71 0.25 9.74
CA VAL A 247 -8.92 1.06 10.00
C VAL A 247 -9.87 1.03 8.79
N ASN A 248 -9.34 1.30 7.59
CA ASN A 248 -10.11 1.37 6.33
C ASN A 248 -10.17 0.04 5.57
N ALA A 249 -9.44 -0.99 6.04
CA ALA A 249 -9.45 -2.36 5.51
C ALA A 249 -9.18 -2.49 4.00
N HIS A 250 -8.43 -1.56 3.37
CA HIS A 250 -8.12 -1.66 1.94
C HIS A 250 -7.39 -2.95 1.60
N ASN A 251 -7.82 -3.62 0.54
CA ASN A 251 -7.31 -4.92 0.12
C ASN A 251 -5.93 -4.88 -0.56
N ASP A 252 -5.43 -3.71 -0.89
CA ASP A 252 -4.12 -3.53 -1.54
C ASP A 252 -2.97 -4.12 -0.71
N LEU A 253 -3.08 -4.12 0.62
CA LEU A 253 -2.06 -4.72 1.50
C LEU A 253 -1.93 -6.23 1.27
N MET A 254 -3.02 -6.93 0.94
CA MET A 254 -2.96 -8.35 0.58
C MET A 254 -2.09 -8.56 -0.66
N ALA A 255 -2.34 -7.79 -1.71
CA ALA A 255 -1.56 -7.89 -2.94
C ALA A 255 -0.09 -7.48 -2.72
N VAL A 256 0.16 -6.41 -1.96
CA VAL A 256 1.51 -5.98 -1.54
C VAL A 256 2.24 -7.09 -0.79
N THR A 257 1.57 -7.75 0.16
CA THR A 257 2.14 -8.85 0.95
C THR A 257 2.46 -10.05 0.08
N LEU A 258 1.58 -10.39 -0.88
CA LEU A 258 1.81 -11.46 -1.85
C LEU A 258 3.02 -11.15 -2.76
N VAL A 259 3.14 -9.92 -3.27
CA VAL A 259 4.31 -9.51 -4.07
C VAL A 259 5.59 -9.55 -3.22
N ALA A 260 5.56 -9.04 -1.98
CA ALA A 260 6.70 -9.13 -1.07
C ALA A 260 7.08 -10.59 -0.76
N GLY A 261 6.09 -11.47 -0.62
CA GLY A 261 6.28 -12.92 -0.54
C GLY A 261 6.95 -13.49 -1.79
N GLY A 262 6.50 -13.08 -2.97
CA GLY A 262 7.13 -13.42 -4.26
C GLY A 262 8.59 -13.00 -4.31
N VAL A 263 8.91 -11.76 -3.91
CA VAL A 263 10.29 -11.25 -3.78
C VAL A 263 11.12 -12.13 -2.84
N ALA A 264 10.55 -12.51 -1.69
CA ALA A 264 11.21 -13.38 -0.72
C ALA A 264 11.49 -14.78 -1.28
N LEU A 265 10.55 -15.32 -2.05
CA LEU A 265 10.66 -16.64 -2.68
C LEU A 265 11.69 -16.66 -3.82
N VAL A 266 11.71 -15.62 -4.67
CA VAL A 266 12.78 -15.44 -5.69
C VAL A 266 14.14 -15.37 -5.01
N ALA A 267 14.27 -14.57 -3.94
CA ALA A 267 15.51 -14.44 -3.20
C ALA A 267 16.03 -15.76 -2.62
N ARG A 268 15.11 -16.72 -2.34
CA ARG A 268 15.40 -18.08 -1.86
C ARG A 268 15.46 -19.12 -2.96
N ARG A 269 15.37 -18.73 -4.22
CA ARG A 269 15.37 -19.61 -5.41
C ARG A 269 14.14 -20.55 -5.48
N HIS A 270 13.03 -20.18 -4.85
CA HIS A 270 11.76 -20.89 -4.94
C HIS A 270 10.87 -20.30 -6.04
N THR A 271 11.38 -20.27 -7.29
CA THR A 271 10.74 -19.54 -8.41
C THR A 271 9.31 -20.02 -8.68
N GLY A 272 9.01 -21.32 -8.58
CA GLY A 272 7.64 -21.84 -8.79
C GLY A 272 6.63 -21.24 -7.79
N TRP A 273 6.98 -21.18 -6.51
CA TRP A 273 6.14 -20.54 -5.49
C TRP A 273 6.07 -19.03 -5.66
N ALA A 274 7.14 -18.38 -6.14
CA ALA A 274 7.14 -16.96 -6.47
C ALA A 274 6.15 -16.66 -7.61
N ILE A 275 6.12 -17.49 -8.67
CA ILE A 275 5.16 -17.40 -9.76
C ILE A 275 3.73 -17.48 -9.20
N ALA A 276 3.44 -18.43 -8.33
CA ALA A 276 2.12 -18.59 -7.72
C ALA A 276 1.74 -17.37 -6.86
N ALA A 277 2.66 -16.85 -6.04
CA ALA A 277 2.41 -15.68 -5.19
C ALA A 277 2.15 -14.41 -6.01
N ILE A 278 2.89 -14.21 -7.11
CA ILE A 278 2.74 -13.06 -8.00
C ILE A 278 1.44 -13.16 -8.82
N ALA A 279 1.11 -14.34 -9.32
CA ALA A 279 -0.17 -14.59 -9.97
C ALA A 279 -1.34 -14.34 -8.99
N ALA A 280 -1.22 -14.80 -7.74
CA ALA A 280 -2.20 -14.54 -6.69
C ALA A 280 -2.37 -13.04 -6.41
N ALA A 281 -1.28 -12.25 -6.41
CA ALA A 281 -1.38 -10.79 -6.27
C ALA A 281 -2.19 -10.16 -7.42
N GLY A 282 -1.97 -10.61 -8.66
CA GLY A 282 -2.77 -10.21 -9.83
C GLY A 282 -4.24 -10.61 -9.71
N LEU A 283 -4.52 -11.78 -9.09
CA LEU A 283 -5.88 -12.26 -8.82
C LEU A 283 -6.57 -11.54 -7.67
N VAL A 284 -5.85 -10.74 -6.88
CA VAL A 284 -6.44 -9.75 -5.95
C VAL A 284 -6.81 -8.49 -6.72
N LYS A 285 -5.85 -7.95 -7.47
CA LYS A 285 -6.00 -6.71 -8.22
C LYS A 285 -4.99 -6.68 -9.38
N LEU A 286 -5.48 -6.64 -10.60
CA LEU A 286 -4.68 -6.86 -11.81
C LEU A 286 -3.37 -6.05 -11.91
N PRO A 287 -3.29 -4.75 -11.54
CA PRO A 287 -2.05 -3.98 -11.57
C PRO A 287 -0.90 -4.60 -10.77
N PHE A 288 -1.19 -5.39 -9.74
CA PHE A 288 -0.14 -6.05 -8.94
C PHE A 288 0.57 -7.18 -9.68
N LEU A 289 0.00 -7.70 -10.75
CA LEU A 289 0.71 -8.63 -11.63
C LEU A 289 1.92 -7.94 -12.27
N LEU A 290 1.73 -6.72 -12.81
CA LEU A 290 2.81 -5.93 -13.41
C LEU A 290 3.87 -5.54 -12.37
N LEU A 291 3.44 -5.10 -11.19
CA LEU A 291 4.34 -4.80 -10.07
C LEU A 291 5.08 -6.05 -9.58
N GLY A 292 4.41 -7.20 -9.54
CA GLY A 292 4.97 -8.43 -9.01
C GLY A 292 6.06 -9.02 -9.89
N VAL A 293 5.89 -8.98 -11.21
CA VAL A 293 6.87 -9.60 -12.12
C VAL A 293 8.25 -8.95 -12.07
N VAL A 294 8.38 -7.71 -11.54
CA VAL A 294 9.70 -7.08 -11.32
C VAL A 294 10.60 -7.88 -10.37
N ALA A 295 10.00 -8.71 -9.51
CA ALA A 295 10.76 -9.60 -8.62
C ALA A 295 11.74 -10.50 -9.38
N PHE A 296 11.38 -10.91 -10.59
CA PHE A 296 12.18 -11.80 -11.43
C PHE A 296 13.36 -11.10 -12.12
N GLY A 297 13.42 -9.79 -12.15
CA GLY A 297 14.45 -9.02 -12.87
C GLY A 297 15.91 -9.40 -12.49
N ARG A 298 16.10 -10.08 -11.34
CA ARG A 298 17.41 -10.55 -10.87
C ARG A 298 17.77 -11.97 -11.31
N GLU A 299 16.89 -12.68 -11.99
CA GLU A 299 17.11 -14.06 -12.42
C GLU A 299 17.91 -14.18 -13.74
N GLY A 300 18.21 -13.06 -14.37
CA GLY A 300 18.73 -13.00 -15.73
C GLY A 300 17.61 -13.03 -16.78
N ARG A 301 17.83 -12.33 -17.90
CA ARG A 301 16.79 -11.97 -18.90
C ARG A 301 15.87 -13.14 -19.30
N GLY A 302 16.46 -14.28 -19.68
CA GLY A 302 15.67 -15.42 -20.20
C GLY A 302 14.74 -15.99 -19.13
N ARG A 303 15.27 -16.24 -17.91
CA ARG A 303 14.48 -16.76 -16.79
C ARG A 303 13.46 -15.71 -16.30
N ALA A 304 13.86 -14.45 -16.22
CA ALA A 304 12.96 -13.37 -15.81
C ALA A 304 11.72 -13.29 -16.70
N LEU A 305 11.91 -13.34 -18.03
CA LEU A 305 10.81 -13.31 -19.00
C LEU A 305 9.96 -14.58 -18.93
N LEU A 306 10.57 -15.76 -18.77
CA LEU A 306 9.83 -17.02 -18.61
C LEU A 306 8.99 -17.01 -17.33
N SER A 307 9.58 -16.64 -16.19
CA SER A 307 8.89 -16.60 -14.90
C SER A 307 7.76 -15.55 -14.91
N ALA A 308 8.00 -14.37 -15.50
CA ALA A 308 6.99 -13.33 -15.66
C ALA A 308 5.84 -13.82 -16.55
N GLY A 309 6.15 -14.41 -17.72
CA GLY A 309 5.16 -14.99 -18.62
C GLY A 309 4.33 -16.10 -17.96
N SER A 310 4.98 -16.96 -17.16
CA SER A 310 4.29 -17.99 -16.40
C SER A 310 3.34 -17.42 -15.35
N ALA A 311 3.74 -16.37 -14.61
CA ALA A 311 2.86 -15.72 -13.64
C ALA A 311 1.64 -15.08 -14.32
N VAL A 312 1.84 -14.44 -15.47
CA VAL A 312 0.75 -13.89 -16.30
C VAL A 312 -0.18 -15.02 -16.77
N ALA A 313 0.36 -16.10 -17.33
CA ALA A 313 -0.43 -17.22 -17.82
C ALA A 313 -1.28 -17.86 -16.72
N VAL A 314 -0.70 -18.08 -15.54
CA VAL A 314 -1.43 -18.63 -14.37
C VAL A 314 -2.54 -17.68 -13.93
N CYS A 315 -2.25 -16.37 -13.82
CA CYS A 315 -3.25 -15.37 -13.46
C CYS A 315 -4.41 -15.33 -14.46
N VAL A 316 -4.11 -15.30 -15.76
CA VAL A 316 -5.12 -15.29 -16.83
C VAL A 316 -5.95 -16.57 -16.82
N ALA A 317 -5.31 -17.74 -16.70
CA ALA A 317 -6.02 -19.03 -16.67
C ALA A 317 -7.00 -19.11 -15.49
N ILE A 318 -6.56 -18.75 -14.27
CA ILE A 318 -7.41 -18.73 -13.09
C ILE A 318 -8.54 -17.69 -13.22
N SER A 319 -8.22 -16.49 -13.74
CA SER A 319 -9.22 -15.45 -13.99
C SER A 319 -10.29 -15.91 -14.99
N ALA A 320 -9.89 -16.63 -16.03
CA ALA A 320 -10.82 -17.17 -17.04
C ALA A 320 -11.73 -18.26 -16.44
N VAL A 321 -11.19 -19.12 -15.55
CA VAL A 321 -11.97 -20.21 -14.93
C VAL A 321 -12.95 -19.67 -13.88
N PHE A 322 -12.51 -18.78 -13.00
CA PHE A 322 -13.30 -18.32 -11.85
C PHE A 322 -14.01 -16.99 -12.06
N GLY A 323 -13.50 -16.12 -12.94
CA GLY A 323 -14.13 -14.83 -13.28
C GLY A 323 -14.89 -14.85 -14.60
N GLY A 324 -14.35 -15.56 -15.59
CA GLY A 324 -14.94 -15.72 -16.91
C GLY A 324 -15.24 -14.40 -17.63
N LYS A 325 -16.22 -14.46 -18.53
CA LYS A 325 -16.71 -13.30 -19.28
C LYS A 325 -17.23 -12.17 -18.36
N PRO A 326 -18.00 -12.43 -17.27
CA PRO A 326 -18.46 -11.36 -16.39
C PRO A 326 -17.33 -10.52 -15.79
N TYR A 327 -16.24 -11.13 -15.39
CA TYR A 327 -15.08 -10.38 -14.87
C TYR A 327 -14.40 -9.52 -15.94
N LEU A 328 -14.24 -10.07 -17.15
CA LEU A 328 -13.68 -9.32 -18.28
C LEU A 328 -14.57 -8.13 -18.66
N ASP A 329 -15.89 -8.35 -18.75
CA ASP A 329 -16.86 -7.29 -19.04
C ASP A 329 -16.82 -6.20 -17.94
N ALA A 330 -16.70 -6.58 -16.66
CA ALA A 330 -16.59 -5.65 -15.54
C ALA A 330 -15.32 -4.79 -15.65
N LEU A 331 -14.18 -5.40 -15.98
CA LEU A 331 -12.91 -4.67 -16.20
C LEU A 331 -13.02 -3.66 -17.35
N LEU A 332 -13.55 -4.09 -18.49
CA LEU A 332 -13.67 -3.25 -19.69
C LEU A 332 -14.68 -2.12 -19.48
N THR A 333 -15.85 -2.42 -18.91
CA THR A 333 -16.92 -1.43 -18.66
C THR A 333 -16.47 -0.37 -17.67
N THR A 334 -15.87 -0.78 -16.55
CA THR A 334 -15.42 0.17 -15.53
C THR A 334 -14.30 1.05 -16.03
N THR A 335 -13.38 0.52 -16.84
CA THR A 335 -12.29 1.28 -17.44
C THR A 335 -12.82 2.29 -18.46
N ALA A 336 -13.76 1.88 -19.31
CA ALA A 336 -14.39 2.75 -20.31
C ALA A 336 -15.20 3.87 -19.65
N GLN A 337 -16.05 3.56 -18.66
CA GLN A 337 -16.89 4.55 -17.99
C GLN A 337 -16.08 5.62 -17.25
N ARG A 338 -14.94 5.26 -16.66
CA ARG A 338 -14.05 6.23 -16.00
C ARG A 338 -13.29 7.13 -16.98
N GLY A 339 -13.18 6.73 -18.25
CA GLY A 339 -12.53 7.54 -19.29
C GLY A 339 -13.45 8.55 -19.98
N ILE A 340 -14.76 8.30 -20.00
CA ILE A 340 -15.72 9.12 -20.76
C ILE A 340 -15.99 10.48 -20.10
N ASP A 341 -15.94 10.54 -18.76
CA ASP A 341 -16.26 11.76 -18.00
C ASP A 341 -15.05 12.70 -17.80
N MET A 342 -13.93 12.44 -18.50
CA MET A 342 -12.68 13.20 -18.29
C MET A 342 -12.35 14.08 -19.49
N ASP A 343 -11.80 15.26 -19.21
CA ASP A 343 -11.15 16.10 -20.21
C ASP A 343 -10.15 15.30 -21.05
N PRO A 344 -10.17 15.42 -22.40
CA PRO A 344 -9.30 14.66 -23.30
C PRO A 344 -7.80 14.80 -22.98
N VAL A 345 -7.35 15.98 -22.53
CA VAL A 345 -5.96 16.23 -22.12
C VAL A 345 -5.62 15.42 -20.86
N LEU A 346 -6.55 15.39 -19.92
CA LEU A 346 -6.40 14.62 -18.68
C LEU A 346 -6.39 13.11 -18.99
N GLN A 347 -7.22 12.66 -19.91
CA GLN A 347 -7.25 11.28 -20.38
C GLN A 347 -5.94 10.87 -21.07
N ALA A 348 -5.42 11.69 -21.99
CA ALA A 348 -4.14 11.46 -22.65
C ALA A 348 -2.98 11.41 -21.64
N SER A 349 -2.97 12.35 -20.69
CA SER A 349 -1.99 12.38 -19.61
C SER A 349 -2.00 11.10 -18.77
N LYS A 350 -3.17 10.58 -18.43
CA LYS A 350 -3.33 9.32 -17.69
C LYS A 350 -2.83 8.11 -18.46
N ILE A 351 -3.08 8.04 -19.77
CA ILE A 351 -2.55 6.97 -20.62
C ILE A 351 -1.02 6.99 -20.60
N VAL A 352 -0.41 8.16 -20.78
CA VAL A 352 1.05 8.30 -20.73
C VAL A 352 1.61 7.90 -19.36
N MET A 353 0.94 8.34 -18.29
CA MET A 353 1.34 7.98 -16.92
C MET A 353 1.23 6.47 -16.66
N ALA A 354 0.15 5.81 -17.14
CA ALA A 354 -0.04 4.37 -16.98
C ALA A 354 0.98 3.53 -17.80
N LEU A 355 1.49 4.07 -18.91
CA LEU A 355 2.53 3.39 -19.69
C LEU A 355 3.89 3.38 -18.99
N THR A 356 4.16 4.34 -18.10
CA THR A 356 5.48 4.44 -17.45
C THR A 356 5.83 3.23 -16.57
N PRO A 357 4.94 2.72 -15.67
CA PRO A 357 5.26 1.48 -14.94
C PRO A 357 5.43 0.28 -15.85
N VAL A 358 4.76 0.24 -17.02
CA VAL A 358 5.00 -0.79 -18.05
C VAL A 358 6.43 -0.72 -18.57
N PHE A 359 6.91 0.47 -18.93
CA PHE A 359 8.30 0.67 -19.34
C PHE A 359 9.31 0.34 -18.24
N VAL A 360 9.04 0.75 -16.99
CA VAL A 360 9.88 0.40 -15.84
C VAL A 360 9.95 -1.12 -15.67
N THR A 361 8.83 -1.80 -15.75
CA THR A 361 8.78 -3.27 -15.66
C THR A 361 9.57 -3.93 -16.78
N ALA A 362 9.34 -3.52 -18.03
CA ALA A 362 10.10 -4.03 -19.19
C ALA A 362 11.59 -3.79 -19.02
N TYR A 363 11.99 -2.58 -18.60
CA TYR A 363 13.38 -2.26 -18.35
C TYR A 363 14.01 -3.16 -17.27
N VAL A 364 13.31 -3.39 -16.14
CA VAL A 364 13.77 -4.27 -15.06
C VAL A 364 13.95 -5.70 -15.56
N LEU A 365 12.97 -6.25 -16.30
CA LEU A 365 13.02 -7.62 -16.80
C LEU A 365 14.13 -7.82 -17.86
N LEU A 366 14.32 -6.83 -18.73
CA LEU A 366 15.29 -6.91 -19.83
C LEU A 366 16.73 -6.60 -19.40
N LYS A 367 16.92 -5.70 -18.43
CA LYS A 367 18.24 -5.20 -18.02
C LYS A 367 18.66 -5.66 -16.64
N GLY A 368 17.76 -6.21 -15.81
CA GLY A 368 18.06 -6.59 -14.43
C GLY A 368 18.40 -5.41 -13.52
N ARG A 369 18.09 -4.18 -13.95
CA ARG A 369 18.38 -2.94 -13.22
C ARG A 369 17.09 -2.30 -12.72
N TYR A 370 17.12 -1.76 -11.52
CA TYR A 370 15.96 -1.13 -10.86
C TYR A 370 16.19 0.38 -10.80
N PRO A 371 15.46 1.17 -11.60
CA PRO A 371 15.52 2.63 -11.51
C PRO A 371 15.19 3.09 -10.08
N ALA A 372 15.98 4.05 -9.57
CA ALA A 372 15.70 4.65 -8.27
C ALA A 372 14.27 5.24 -8.27
N PHE A 373 13.56 5.07 -7.18
CA PHE A 373 12.17 5.54 -7.03
C PHE A 373 11.15 4.96 -8.03
N GLY A 374 11.53 3.99 -8.88
CA GLY A 374 10.64 3.40 -9.87
C GLY A 374 9.35 2.82 -9.29
N GLY A 375 9.35 2.39 -8.03
CA GLY A 375 8.17 1.91 -7.32
C GLY A 375 7.05 2.95 -7.18
N TRP A 376 7.41 4.23 -7.04
CA TRP A 376 6.46 5.33 -6.91
C TRP A 376 5.66 5.63 -8.18
N LEU A 377 5.97 4.96 -9.29
CA LEU A 377 5.27 5.12 -10.56
C LEU A 377 4.09 4.14 -10.70
N TYR A 378 4.09 3.03 -9.97
CA TYR A 378 3.05 2.01 -10.11
C TYR A 378 1.64 2.47 -9.71
N PRO A 379 1.46 3.39 -8.74
CA PRO A 379 0.15 3.99 -8.48
C PRO A 379 -0.52 4.63 -9.70
N ALA A 380 0.26 5.04 -10.71
CA ALA A 380 -0.25 5.57 -11.98
C ALA A 380 -1.07 4.56 -12.81
N LEU A 381 -0.95 3.25 -12.52
CA LEU A 381 -1.82 2.21 -13.12
C LEU A 381 -3.26 2.31 -12.61
N ALA A 382 -3.48 2.95 -11.47
CA ALA A 382 -4.82 3.16 -10.96
C ALA A 382 -5.52 4.29 -11.76
N PRO A 383 -6.81 4.14 -12.09
CA PRO A 383 -7.54 5.17 -12.82
C PRO A 383 -7.65 6.49 -12.06
N ILE A 384 -7.59 6.42 -10.73
CA ILE A 384 -7.59 7.56 -9.80
C ILE A 384 -6.47 7.29 -8.79
N LEU A 385 -5.65 8.31 -8.50
CA LEU A 385 -4.57 8.19 -7.53
C LEU A 385 -5.11 8.44 -6.12
N PHE A 386 -5.33 7.37 -5.38
CA PHE A 386 -5.66 7.45 -3.96
C PHE A 386 -4.42 7.29 -3.07
N PRO A 387 -4.40 7.87 -1.86
CA PRO A 387 -3.27 7.82 -0.95
C PRO A 387 -2.79 6.39 -0.64
N TRP A 388 -3.71 5.44 -0.49
CA TRP A 388 -3.35 4.05 -0.17
C TRP A 388 -2.64 3.31 -1.31
N TYR A 389 -2.74 3.75 -2.57
CA TYR A 389 -2.00 3.14 -3.68
C TYR A 389 -0.48 3.38 -3.58
N LEU A 390 -0.05 4.36 -2.80
CA LEU A 390 1.39 4.62 -2.62
C LEU A 390 2.13 3.47 -1.94
N VAL A 391 1.44 2.59 -1.21
CA VAL A 391 2.03 1.35 -0.67
C VAL A 391 2.59 0.44 -1.76
N TRP A 392 2.14 0.59 -3.02
CA TRP A 392 2.65 -0.17 -4.16
C TRP A 392 4.15 0.06 -4.40
N ALA A 393 4.71 1.16 -3.90
CA ALA A 393 6.15 1.41 -3.95
C ALA A 393 6.97 0.44 -3.09
N VAL A 394 6.40 -0.11 -2.02
CA VAL A 394 7.12 -0.94 -1.04
C VAL A 394 7.66 -2.25 -1.65
N PRO A 395 6.87 -3.09 -2.34
CA PRO A 395 7.38 -4.32 -2.94
C PRO A 395 8.47 -4.09 -3.97
N TYR A 396 8.37 -3.00 -4.76
CA TYR A 396 9.40 -2.62 -5.70
C TYR A 396 10.72 -2.28 -4.99
N ALA A 397 10.66 -1.45 -3.93
CA ALA A 397 11.83 -1.08 -3.16
C ALA A 397 12.49 -2.31 -2.49
N LEU A 398 11.69 -3.28 -2.03
CA LEU A 398 12.18 -4.57 -1.55
C LEU A 398 12.85 -5.40 -2.66
N ALA A 399 12.26 -5.46 -3.85
CA ALA A 399 12.85 -6.14 -5.01
C ALA A 399 14.14 -5.45 -5.47
N ALA A 400 14.15 -4.12 -5.50
CA ALA A 400 15.31 -3.30 -5.83
C ALA A 400 16.44 -3.46 -4.80
N ARG A 401 16.12 -3.86 -3.56
CA ARG A 401 17.05 -3.91 -2.41
C ARG A 401 17.71 -2.56 -2.12
N ALA A 402 17.01 -1.50 -2.42
CA ALA A 402 17.48 -0.15 -2.19
C ALA A 402 16.29 0.78 -1.92
N GLY A 403 16.46 1.73 -1.01
CA GLY A 403 15.47 2.76 -0.70
C GLY A 403 14.24 2.29 0.09
N ALA A 404 14.17 1.02 0.52
CA ALA A 404 12.98 0.49 1.21
C ALA A 404 12.67 1.25 2.51
N LEU A 405 13.70 1.60 3.29
CA LEU A 405 13.51 2.37 4.52
C LEU A 405 13.01 3.79 4.21
N LEU A 406 13.62 4.48 3.24
CA LEU A 406 13.18 5.81 2.83
C LEU A 406 11.76 5.79 2.28
N THR A 407 11.40 4.76 1.50
CA THR A 407 10.03 4.57 1.01
C THR A 407 9.05 4.45 2.18
N LEU A 408 9.34 3.61 3.17
CA LEU A 408 8.46 3.43 4.33
C LEU A 408 8.35 4.69 5.20
N LEU A 409 9.45 5.42 5.41
CA LEU A 409 9.45 6.67 6.18
C LEU A 409 8.73 7.82 5.44
N ALA A 410 8.81 7.85 4.10
CA ALA A 410 8.15 8.86 3.28
C ALA A 410 6.63 8.61 3.10
N LEU A 411 6.19 7.34 3.18
CA LEU A 411 4.79 6.96 2.91
C LEU A 411 3.75 7.83 3.62
N PRO A 412 3.82 8.10 4.93
CA PRO A 412 2.78 8.88 5.61
C PRO A 412 2.69 10.31 5.08
N LEU A 413 3.84 10.95 4.85
CA LEU A 413 3.90 12.33 4.36
C LEU A 413 3.44 12.43 2.91
N VAL A 414 3.91 11.53 2.04
CA VAL A 414 3.53 11.53 0.61
C VAL A 414 2.05 11.18 0.46
N ALA A 415 1.52 10.24 1.26
CA ALA A 415 0.11 9.91 1.25
C ALA A 415 -0.76 11.11 1.64
N THR A 416 -0.40 11.83 2.70
CA THR A 416 -1.13 13.03 3.13
C THR A 416 -1.01 14.15 2.11
N LEU A 417 0.16 14.32 1.49
CA LEU A 417 0.36 15.30 0.43
C LEU A 417 -0.52 15.00 -0.78
N VAL A 418 -0.55 13.74 -1.24
CA VAL A 418 -1.41 13.31 -2.35
C VAL A 418 -2.87 13.56 -2.04
N ASP A 419 -3.31 13.27 -0.82
CA ASP A 419 -4.66 13.50 -0.37
C ASP A 419 -5.01 15.01 -0.35
N THR A 420 -4.12 15.83 0.21
CA THR A 420 -4.29 17.28 0.27
C THR A 420 -4.29 17.93 -1.13
N ILE A 421 -3.47 17.41 -2.06
CA ILE A 421 -3.34 17.91 -3.43
C ILE A 421 -4.44 17.34 -4.33
N TYR A 422 -5.12 16.27 -3.90
CA TYR A 422 -6.20 15.67 -4.68
C TYR A 422 -7.31 16.68 -5.01
N ASP A 423 -7.57 17.62 -4.12
CA ASP A 423 -8.46 18.75 -4.37
C ASP A 423 -7.89 19.78 -5.38
N LEU A 424 -6.58 19.70 -5.67
CA LEU A 424 -5.85 20.52 -6.63
C LEU A 424 -5.41 19.71 -7.86
N HIS A 425 -6.30 18.91 -8.44
CA HIS A 425 -6.02 17.92 -9.50
C HIS A 425 -4.95 18.31 -10.54
N VAL A 426 -4.91 19.58 -10.95
CA VAL A 426 -3.97 20.09 -11.95
C VAL A 426 -2.54 20.16 -11.38
N VAL A 427 -2.38 20.58 -10.12
CA VAL A 427 -1.06 20.72 -9.48
C VAL A 427 -0.47 19.35 -9.17
N ALA A 428 -1.30 18.40 -8.72
CA ALA A 428 -0.86 17.02 -8.49
C ALA A 428 -0.35 16.37 -9.78
N LEU A 429 -1.07 16.55 -10.88
CA LEU A 429 -0.67 16.06 -12.20
C LEU A 429 0.62 16.72 -12.70
N ALA A 430 0.77 18.03 -12.51
CA ALA A 430 1.98 18.75 -12.90
C ALA A 430 3.21 18.31 -12.09
N LEU A 431 3.07 18.18 -10.76
CA LEU A 431 4.16 17.70 -9.90
C LEU A 431 4.52 16.25 -10.19
N PHE A 432 3.54 15.40 -10.48
CA PHE A 432 3.77 14.01 -10.86
C PHE A 432 4.44 13.93 -12.23
N ALA A 433 4.01 14.73 -13.22
CA ALA A 433 4.62 14.80 -14.55
C ALA A 433 6.06 15.32 -14.48
N LEU A 434 6.36 16.33 -13.64
CA LEU A 434 7.72 16.82 -13.41
C LEU A 434 8.58 15.77 -12.71
N GLY A 435 8.05 15.05 -11.73
CA GLY A 435 8.72 13.92 -11.08
C GLY A 435 9.05 12.81 -12.08
N MET A 436 8.11 12.52 -12.98
CA MET A 436 8.28 11.57 -14.08
C MET A 436 9.36 12.00 -15.06
N ALA A 437 9.33 13.25 -15.54
CA ALA A 437 10.33 13.80 -16.44
C ALA A 437 11.73 13.79 -15.79
N GLY A 438 11.83 14.13 -14.51
CA GLY A 438 13.05 14.02 -13.72
C GLY A 438 13.58 12.60 -13.62
N LEU A 439 12.70 11.62 -13.42
CA LEU A 439 13.06 10.21 -13.35
C LEU A 439 13.51 9.67 -14.72
N LEU A 440 12.79 9.99 -15.79
CA LEU A 440 13.18 9.61 -17.16
C LEU A 440 14.53 10.22 -17.54
N ALA A 441 14.76 11.48 -17.16
CA ALA A 441 16.06 12.13 -17.34
C ALA A 441 17.16 11.48 -16.51
N ALA A 442 16.89 11.03 -15.29
CA ALA A 442 17.85 10.30 -14.45
C ALA A 442 18.16 8.90 -15.02
N VAL A 443 17.15 8.20 -15.55
CA VAL A 443 17.32 6.90 -16.25
C VAL A 443 18.13 7.09 -17.54
N ALA A 444 17.85 8.15 -18.31
CA ALA A 444 18.58 8.46 -19.53
C ALA A 444 20.05 8.86 -19.27
N ARG A 445 20.34 9.51 -18.15
CA ARG A 445 21.71 9.89 -17.73
C ARG A 445 22.51 8.73 -17.13
N GLN A 446 21.86 7.62 -16.74
CA GLN A 446 22.55 6.37 -16.42
C GLN A 446 22.95 5.67 -17.72
N ALA A 447 23.65 6.41 -18.65
CA ALA A 447 24.33 5.83 -19.78
C ALA A 447 25.26 4.69 -19.29
N PRO A 448 25.45 3.62 -20.07
CA PRO A 448 26.25 2.50 -19.63
C PRO A 448 27.66 3.01 -19.30
N GLU A 449 28.06 2.92 -18.02
CA GLU A 449 29.47 2.78 -17.72
C GLU A 449 29.92 1.60 -18.58
N ALA A 450 30.75 1.90 -19.56
CA ALA A 450 31.32 0.94 -20.44
C ALA A 450 31.79 -0.24 -19.59
N LEU A 451 31.30 -1.43 -19.94
CA LEU A 451 31.89 -2.67 -19.46
C LEU A 451 33.38 -2.57 -19.84
N GLU A 452 34.20 -2.14 -18.89
CA GLU A 452 35.64 -2.42 -19.06
C GLU A 452 35.76 -3.94 -19.17
N PRO A 453 36.33 -4.45 -20.24
CA PRO A 453 36.58 -5.87 -20.34
C PRO A 453 37.49 -6.22 -19.16
N ALA A 454 37.07 -7.19 -18.36
CA ALA A 454 37.90 -7.78 -17.33
C ALA A 454 39.18 -8.26 -18.05
N SER A 455 40.22 -7.43 -17.98
CA SER A 455 41.54 -7.80 -18.42
C SER A 455 42.12 -8.83 -17.47
N GLY A 456 42.31 -10.08 -17.97
CA GLY A 456 43.26 -11.03 -17.44
C GLY A 456 42.78 -11.90 -16.29
#